data_675576be8f2f56b7f9b53dfe0b994091
#
_entry.id   675576be8f2f56b7f9b53dfe0b994091
#
_cell.length_a   1.000
_cell.length_b   1.000
_cell.length_c   1.000
_cell.angle_alpha   90.00
_cell.angle_beta   90.00
_cell.angle_gamma   90.00
#
_symmetry.space_group_name_H-M   'P 1'
#
loop_
_entity.id
_entity.type
_entity.pdbx_description
1 polymer ?
#
loop_
_entity_poly.entity_id
_entity_poly.type
_entity_poly.pdbx_seq_one_letter_code
_entity_poly.pdbx_strand_id
1 'polypeptide(L)'
;VSTPDDHPLHQIGRPGQEAEAPEGGGCGDSCGCGAGDGAYELDPLACGLDPALAALLADAGLDPVQVEDIAHMAVEEDLDQGVDVTTVATVPEDAVCTGDFTARQAGTVAGLRVAEAVLSIVCTAEFEVERHVEDGDRVEAGQKLLSVTTRTRDLLTGERSALNLLCRLSGIATATRAWADALEGTGAKVRDTRKTTPGLRALEKFAVRCGGGVNHRMSLSDAALVKDNHVVAAGGVAEAFKAVRDRFPGVPIEVEVDRLDQIPPILAEGADLILLDNFTPERTRQAVALVAGRAILESSGRLTLDNARGYAETGVDYLSVGALTHSAPVLDIGLDLREEG
;
A
#
# COMPACT_ATOMS: atom_id res chain seq x y z
N VAL A 1 -4.26 -3.98 28.16
CA VAL A 1 -3.45 -4.61 27.12
C VAL A 1 -4.16 -4.31 25.83
N SER A 2 -3.64 -3.38 25.02
CA SER A 2 -4.18 -3.05 23.70
C SER A 2 -4.01 -4.27 22.79
N THR A 3 -4.99 -4.54 21.96
CA THR A 3 -4.83 -5.52 20.89
C THR A 3 -3.98 -4.93 19.77
N PRO A 4 -3.35 -5.72 18.88
CA PRO A 4 -2.60 -5.21 17.74
C PRO A 4 -3.41 -4.25 16.86
N ASP A 5 -4.74 -4.41 16.81
CA ASP A 5 -5.65 -3.57 16.03
C ASP A 5 -5.84 -2.15 16.62
N ASP A 6 -5.56 -1.95 17.92
CA ASP A 6 -5.74 -0.68 18.62
C ASP A 6 -4.46 0.19 18.66
N HIS A 7 -3.33 -0.32 18.14
CA HIS A 7 -2.09 0.44 18.14
C HIS A 7 -2.11 1.55 17.07
N PRO A 8 -1.60 2.78 17.36
CA PRO A 8 -1.62 3.90 16.42
C PRO A 8 -1.04 3.58 15.03
N LEU A 9 0.01 2.76 14.95
CA LEU A 9 0.57 2.33 13.67
C LEU A 9 -0.34 1.39 12.87
N HIS A 10 -1.29 0.72 13.50
CA HIS A 10 -2.29 -0.07 12.80
C HIS A 10 -3.40 0.81 12.20
N GLN A 11 -3.62 1.99 12.75
CA GLN A 11 -4.61 2.97 12.29
C GLN A 11 -4.07 3.93 11.22
N ILE A 12 -2.75 3.94 10.99
CA ILE A 12 -2.13 4.72 9.93
C ILE A 12 -2.61 4.19 8.57
N GLY A 13 -3.30 5.04 7.81
CA GLY A 13 -3.88 4.68 6.50
C GLY A 13 -5.38 4.37 6.51
N ARG A 14 -6.11 4.65 7.61
CA ARG A 14 -7.57 4.70 7.60
C ARG A 14 -8.02 6.16 7.43
N PRO A 15 -8.76 6.52 6.38
CA PRO A 15 -9.38 7.83 6.30
C PRO A 15 -10.44 7.98 7.40
N GLY A 16 -10.38 9.08 8.18
CA GLY A 16 -11.50 9.54 9.00
C GLY A 16 -11.49 9.26 10.49
N GLN A 17 -10.32 9.17 11.16
CA GLN A 17 -10.29 9.33 12.63
C GLN A 17 -9.34 10.47 13.02
N GLU A 18 -9.93 11.56 13.51
CA GLU A 18 -9.22 12.72 14.05
C GLU A 18 -8.43 12.33 15.31
N ALA A 19 -7.12 12.54 15.29
CA ALA A 19 -6.35 12.63 16.52
C ALA A 19 -6.49 14.05 17.06
N GLU A 20 -7.13 14.24 18.22
CA GLU A 20 -7.20 15.51 18.91
C GLU A 20 -5.78 16.02 19.22
N ALA A 21 -5.45 17.20 18.70
CA ALA A 21 -4.19 17.90 18.99
C ALA A 21 -4.27 18.63 20.33
N PRO A 22 -3.18 18.66 21.15
CA PRO A 22 -3.12 19.49 22.33
C PRO A 22 -2.94 20.96 21.98
N GLU A 23 -3.75 21.84 22.59
CA GLU A 23 -3.69 23.29 22.46
C GLU A 23 -2.41 23.91 23.07
N GLY A 24 -1.80 24.83 22.33
CA GLY A 24 -1.17 26.00 22.88
C GLY A 24 0.35 26.04 23.09
N GLY A 25 1.02 26.85 22.30
CA GLY A 25 2.36 27.36 22.55
C GLY A 25 2.90 28.24 21.42
N GLY A 26 2.57 29.55 21.42
CA GLY A 26 3.02 30.49 20.40
C GLY A 26 4.53 30.74 20.43
N CYS A 27 5.16 30.81 19.29
CA CYS A 27 6.46 31.45 19.05
C CYS A 27 6.34 32.43 17.87
N GLY A 28 6.87 33.62 18.10
CA GLY A 28 6.75 34.78 17.21
C GLY A 28 7.62 34.74 15.95
N ASP A 29 7.18 35.55 15.07
CA ASP A 29 7.65 36.10 13.80
C ASP A 29 9.01 35.74 13.20
N SER A 30 8.92 35.40 11.90
CA SER A 30 9.89 35.46 10.80
C SER A 30 10.60 34.15 10.42
N CYS A 31 9.84 33.19 9.87
CA CYS A 31 10.28 32.30 8.80
C CYS A 31 9.05 31.74 8.11
N GLY A 32 8.86 32.06 6.84
CA GLY A 32 7.71 31.64 6.03
C GLY A 32 7.79 30.17 5.61
N CYS A 33 7.65 29.25 6.57
CA CYS A 33 7.34 27.84 6.37
C CYS A 33 6.00 27.63 7.05
N GLY A 34 4.92 27.83 6.33
CA GLY A 34 3.60 27.45 6.79
C GLY A 34 3.51 25.95 6.95
N ALA A 35 3.73 25.46 8.16
CA ALA A 35 3.25 24.16 8.59
C ALA A 35 1.73 24.31 8.76
N GLY A 36 0.97 24.00 7.71
CA GLY A 36 -0.47 23.84 7.81
C GLY A 36 -0.73 22.52 8.52
N ASP A 37 -1.14 22.59 9.79
CA ASP A 37 -1.85 21.51 10.49
C ASP A 37 -3.22 21.38 9.81
N GLY A 38 -3.29 20.58 8.77
CA GLY A 38 -4.52 20.17 8.12
C GLY A 38 -4.38 18.69 7.83
N ALA A 39 -5.18 17.86 8.50
CA ALA A 39 -5.58 16.62 7.87
C ALA A 39 -6.07 17.03 6.47
N TYR A 40 -5.39 16.55 5.42
CA TYR A 40 -5.88 16.73 4.06
C TYR A 40 -7.20 15.96 3.99
N GLU A 41 -8.33 16.65 4.12
CA GLU A 41 -9.59 16.13 3.63
C GLU A 41 -9.39 15.93 2.14
N LEU A 42 -9.38 14.67 1.69
CA LEU A 42 -9.38 14.32 0.29
C LEU A 42 -10.66 14.91 -0.31
N ASP A 43 -10.52 15.97 -1.11
CA ASP A 43 -11.64 16.56 -1.84
C ASP A 43 -11.75 15.82 -3.21
N PRO A 44 -12.70 14.89 -3.36
CA PRO A 44 -12.87 14.17 -4.63
C PRO A 44 -13.22 15.08 -5.80
N LEU A 45 -13.67 16.30 -5.53
CA LEU A 45 -14.00 17.32 -6.54
C LEU A 45 -12.78 18.12 -7.02
N ALA A 46 -11.61 17.93 -6.37
CA ALA A 46 -10.38 18.62 -6.78
C ALA A 46 -9.66 17.93 -7.96
N CYS A 47 -10.12 16.73 -8.40
CA CYS A 47 -9.58 16.00 -9.55
C CYS A 47 -10.53 16.07 -10.75
N GLY A 48 -9.99 15.79 -11.96
CA GLY A 48 -10.77 15.75 -13.21
C GLY A 48 -11.48 14.41 -13.46
N LEU A 49 -11.30 13.41 -12.60
CA LEU A 49 -11.98 12.13 -12.69
C LEU A 49 -13.50 12.27 -12.46
N ASP A 50 -14.27 11.33 -12.99
CA ASP A 50 -15.70 11.24 -12.66
C ASP A 50 -15.91 11.23 -11.14
N PRO A 51 -16.83 12.06 -10.59
CA PRO A 51 -17.03 12.17 -9.14
C PRO A 51 -17.38 10.85 -8.44
N ALA A 52 -18.09 9.93 -9.12
CA ALA A 52 -18.39 8.62 -8.54
C ALA A 52 -17.14 7.75 -8.45
N LEU A 53 -16.28 7.77 -9.47
CA LEU A 53 -14.99 7.08 -9.44
C LEU A 53 -14.07 7.67 -8.37
N ALA A 54 -13.98 8.99 -8.29
CA ALA A 54 -13.19 9.67 -7.27
C ALA A 54 -13.64 9.31 -5.85
N ALA A 55 -14.94 9.25 -5.60
CA ALA A 55 -15.49 8.80 -4.32
C ALA A 55 -15.11 7.34 -4.01
N LEU A 56 -15.21 6.43 -4.98
CA LEU A 56 -14.83 5.03 -4.80
C LEU A 56 -13.32 4.84 -4.52
N LEU A 57 -12.46 5.67 -5.10
CA LEU A 57 -11.02 5.69 -4.81
C LEU A 57 -10.77 6.18 -3.38
N ALA A 58 -11.43 7.27 -2.98
CA ALA A 58 -11.31 7.80 -1.61
C ALA A 58 -11.81 6.79 -0.56
N ASP A 59 -12.94 6.13 -0.78
CA ASP A 59 -13.46 5.07 0.10
C ASP A 59 -12.49 3.88 0.22
N ALA A 60 -11.71 3.60 -0.83
CA ALA A 60 -10.65 2.60 -0.82
C ALA A 60 -9.37 3.08 -0.11
N GLY A 61 -9.34 4.35 0.35
CA GLY A 61 -8.18 4.98 0.99
C GLY A 61 -7.07 5.33 0.01
N LEU A 62 -7.44 5.69 -1.21
CA LEU A 62 -6.57 6.26 -2.24
C LEU A 62 -6.94 7.73 -2.46
N ASP A 63 -5.94 8.59 -2.60
CA ASP A 63 -6.14 9.98 -3.01
C ASP A 63 -6.49 10.03 -4.49
N PRO A 64 -7.70 10.49 -4.88
CA PRO A 64 -8.10 10.56 -6.27
C PRO A 64 -7.20 11.44 -7.13
N VAL A 65 -6.69 12.55 -6.59
CA VAL A 65 -5.76 13.44 -7.29
C VAL A 65 -4.44 12.72 -7.58
N GLN A 66 -3.90 12.00 -6.61
CA GLN A 66 -2.68 11.22 -6.81
C GLN A 66 -2.88 10.07 -7.83
N VAL A 67 -4.05 9.42 -7.83
CA VAL A 67 -4.38 8.39 -8.82
C VAL A 67 -4.47 8.98 -10.22
N GLU A 68 -5.12 10.14 -10.36
CA GLU A 68 -5.21 10.89 -11.62
C GLU A 68 -3.82 11.28 -12.15
N ASP A 69 -2.95 11.83 -11.32
CA ASP A 69 -1.57 12.17 -11.68
C ASP A 69 -0.79 10.96 -12.21
N ILE A 70 -0.93 9.81 -11.53
CA ILE A 70 -0.29 8.54 -11.95
C ILE A 70 -0.88 8.05 -13.27
N ALA A 71 -2.19 8.15 -13.46
CA ALA A 71 -2.87 7.76 -14.69
C ALA A 71 -2.43 8.62 -15.87
N HIS A 72 -2.37 9.94 -15.71
CA HIS A 72 -1.82 10.85 -16.72
C HIS A 72 -0.39 10.51 -17.07
N MET A 73 0.48 10.34 -16.06
CA MET A 73 1.89 9.98 -16.29
C MET A 73 2.03 8.68 -17.08
N ALA A 74 1.20 7.66 -16.79
CA ALA A 74 1.26 6.39 -17.49
C ALA A 74 0.82 6.49 -18.95
N VAL A 75 -0.20 7.30 -19.25
CA VAL A 75 -0.69 7.55 -20.61
C VAL A 75 0.30 8.43 -21.39
N GLU A 76 0.84 9.46 -20.77
CA GLU A 76 1.82 10.36 -21.39
C GLU A 76 3.13 9.64 -21.76
N GLU A 77 3.57 8.66 -20.92
CA GLU A 77 4.73 7.81 -21.20
C GLU A 77 4.53 6.99 -22.48
N ASP A 78 3.32 6.43 -22.71
CA ASP A 78 3.03 5.64 -23.90
C ASP A 78 2.85 6.50 -25.16
N LEU A 79 2.28 7.68 -25.04
CA LEU A 79 2.01 8.56 -26.18
C LEU A 79 3.20 9.45 -26.58
N ASP A 80 4.09 9.80 -25.65
CA ASP A 80 5.26 10.67 -25.88
C ASP A 80 4.93 11.93 -26.72
N GLN A 81 3.82 12.60 -26.39
CA GLN A 81 3.27 13.77 -27.10
C GLN A 81 2.82 13.50 -28.56
N GLY A 82 2.70 12.22 -28.92
CA GLY A 82 2.23 11.78 -30.24
C GLY A 82 0.83 11.18 -30.22
N VAL A 83 0.60 10.24 -31.10
CA VAL A 83 -0.63 9.45 -31.22
C VAL A 83 -0.30 7.96 -31.34
N ASP A 84 -1.23 7.10 -30.99
CA ASP A 84 -1.14 5.68 -31.32
C ASP A 84 -1.26 5.47 -32.83
N VAL A 85 -0.09 5.43 -33.50
CA VAL A 85 0.00 5.36 -34.95
C VAL A 85 -0.62 4.10 -35.53
N THR A 86 -0.57 2.99 -34.78
CA THR A 86 -1.16 1.72 -35.22
C THR A 86 -2.66 1.80 -35.19
N THR A 87 -3.22 2.20 -34.07
CA THR A 87 -4.67 2.29 -33.85
C THR A 87 -5.30 3.34 -34.78
N VAL A 88 -4.68 4.51 -34.91
CA VAL A 88 -5.16 5.57 -35.84
C VAL A 88 -5.18 5.08 -37.28
N ALA A 89 -4.19 4.28 -37.71
CA ALA A 89 -4.10 3.81 -39.08
C ALA A 89 -5.04 2.64 -39.39
N THR A 90 -5.39 1.82 -38.40
CA THR A 90 -6.07 0.52 -38.62
C THR A 90 -7.51 0.47 -38.16
N VAL A 91 -7.92 1.37 -37.22
CA VAL A 91 -9.25 1.35 -36.60
C VAL A 91 -10.06 2.55 -37.11
N PRO A 92 -11.32 2.37 -37.56
CA PRO A 92 -12.21 3.49 -37.89
C PRO A 92 -12.40 4.44 -36.67
N GLU A 93 -12.55 5.73 -36.95
CA GLU A 93 -12.66 6.75 -35.89
C GLU A 93 -13.92 6.61 -35.03
N ASP A 94 -15.01 6.14 -35.65
CA ASP A 94 -16.33 5.98 -35.05
C ASP A 94 -16.57 4.54 -34.53
N ALA A 95 -15.59 3.65 -34.65
CA ALA A 95 -15.70 2.29 -34.14
C ALA A 95 -15.86 2.26 -32.64
N VAL A 96 -16.85 1.53 -32.15
CA VAL A 96 -17.11 1.25 -30.71
C VAL A 96 -16.94 -0.25 -30.49
N CYS A 97 -16.38 -0.61 -29.36
CA CYS A 97 -16.23 -2.00 -28.95
C CYS A 97 -16.46 -2.17 -27.46
N THR A 98 -16.66 -3.42 -27.05
CA THR A 98 -16.54 -3.83 -25.65
C THR A 98 -15.29 -4.68 -25.51
N GLY A 99 -14.43 -4.34 -24.55
CA GLY A 99 -13.26 -5.12 -24.18
C GLY A 99 -13.39 -5.71 -22.78
N ASP A 100 -13.00 -6.96 -22.63
CA ASP A 100 -13.01 -7.68 -21.37
C ASP A 100 -11.58 -7.81 -20.80
N PHE A 101 -11.33 -7.25 -19.62
CA PHE A 101 -10.12 -7.52 -18.87
C PHE A 101 -10.27 -8.87 -18.17
N THR A 102 -9.45 -9.84 -18.54
CA THR A 102 -9.58 -11.24 -18.14
C THR A 102 -8.31 -11.73 -17.48
N ALA A 103 -8.43 -12.35 -16.30
CA ALA A 103 -7.31 -13.01 -15.63
C ALA A 103 -6.81 -14.20 -16.47
N ARG A 104 -5.50 -14.29 -16.70
CA ARG A 104 -4.85 -15.42 -17.40
C ARG A 104 -4.40 -16.51 -16.45
N GLN A 105 -4.34 -16.20 -15.17
CA GLN A 105 -3.98 -17.13 -14.09
C GLN A 105 -4.76 -16.80 -12.83
N ALA A 106 -4.81 -17.75 -11.89
CA ALA A 106 -5.43 -17.53 -10.58
C ALA A 106 -4.63 -16.53 -9.73
N GLY A 107 -5.33 -15.68 -8.98
CA GLY A 107 -4.69 -14.68 -8.11
C GLY A 107 -5.68 -13.91 -7.25
N THR A 108 -5.23 -12.77 -6.75
CA THR A 108 -6.04 -11.79 -6.02
C THR A 108 -5.97 -10.47 -6.75
N VAL A 109 -7.12 -9.89 -7.07
CA VAL A 109 -7.21 -8.65 -7.85
C VAL A 109 -6.98 -7.43 -6.97
N ALA A 110 -6.27 -6.43 -7.50
CA ALA A 110 -6.18 -5.09 -6.94
C ALA A 110 -5.92 -4.05 -8.02
N GLY A 111 -6.62 -2.92 -7.96
CA GLY A 111 -6.42 -1.80 -8.86
C GLY A 111 -7.43 -1.70 -10.00
N LEU A 112 -8.61 -2.30 -9.88
CA LEU A 112 -9.69 -2.17 -10.87
C LEU A 112 -10.06 -0.70 -11.11
N ARG A 113 -10.25 0.07 -10.03
CA ARG A 113 -10.58 1.49 -10.12
C ARG A 113 -9.40 2.35 -10.60
N VAL A 114 -8.17 1.90 -10.39
CA VAL A 114 -6.98 2.55 -10.95
C VAL A 114 -6.90 2.34 -12.45
N ALA A 115 -7.18 1.12 -12.94
CA ALA A 115 -7.26 0.84 -14.39
C ALA A 115 -8.39 1.65 -15.05
N GLU A 116 -9.55 1.77 -14.39
CA GLU A 116 -10.66 2.60 -14.84
C GLU A 116 -10.26 4.09 -14.91
N ALA A 117 -9.51 4.61 -13.92
CA ALA A 117 -8.99 5.96 -13.96
C ALA A 117 -8.05 6.20 -15.15
N VAL A 118 -7.15 5.25 -15.45
CA VAL A 118 -6.29 5.32 -16.66
C VAL A 118 -7.12 5.40 -17.93
N LEU A 119 -8.12 4.52 -18.05
CA LEU A 119 -8.98 4.50 -19.25
C LEU A 119 -9.81 5.78 -19.38
N SER A 120 -10.29 6.34 -18.27
CA SER A 120 -11.08 7.59 -18.30
C SER A 120 -10.26 8.80 -18.79
N ILE A 121 -8.92 8.80 -18.66
CA ILE A 121 -8.04 9.84 -19.19
C ILE A 121 -8.05 9.85 -20.73
N VAL A 122 -8.09 8.65 -21.35
CA VAL A 122 -8.04 8.52 -22.82
C VAL A 122 -9.42 8.52 -23.45
N CYS A 123 -10.46 8.06 -22.74
CA CYS A 123 -11.82 7.96 -23.27
C CYS A 123 -12.49 9.33 -23.33
N THR A 124 -12.59 9.89 -24.54
CA THR A 124 -13.15 11.23 -24.80
C THR A 124 -14.64 11.23 -25.11
N ALA A 125 -15.24 10.05 -25.24
CA ALA A 125 -16.65 9.82 -25.58
C ALA A 125 -17.35 9.00 -24.50
N GLU A 126 -18.50 8.40 -24.82
CA GLU A 126 -19.21 7.48 -23.94
C GLU A 126 -18.27 6.38 -23.45
N PHE A 127 -18.25 6.19 -22.13
CA PHE A 127 -17.37 5.28 -21.43
C PHE A 127 -18.20 4.56 -20.37
N GLU A 128 -18.50 3.29 -20.64
CA GLU A 128 -19.27 2.44 -19.72
C GLU A 128 -18.38 1.35 -19.15
N VAL A 129 -18.47 1.15 -17.84
CA VAL A 129 -17.68 0.16 -17.10
C VAL A 129 -18.59 -0.76 -16.32
N GLU A 130 -18.44 -2.07 -16.55
CA GLU A 130 -19.06 -3.12 -15.75
C GLU A 130 -17.97 -3.89 -15.00
N ARG A 131 -17.98 -3.83 -13.65
CA ARG A 131 -17.07 -4.59 -12.79
C ARG A 131 -17.71 -5.93 -12.45
N HIS A 132 -16.98 -7.03 -12.66
CA HIS A 132 -17.44 -8.39 -12.38
C HIS A 132 -16.91 -8.93 -11.06
N VAL A 133 -15.90 -8.28 -10.49
CA VAL A 133 -15.24 -8.58 -9.21
C VAL A 133 -14.85 -7.28 -8.51
N GLU A 134 -14.50 -7.38 -7.24
CA GLU A 134 -14.00 -6.26 -6.43
C GLU A 134 -12.52 -6.42 -6.10
N ASP A 135 -11.85 -5.30 -5.77
CA ASP A 135 -10.48 -5.34 -5.29
C ASP A 135 -10.39 -6.17 -3.98
N GLY A 136 -9.49 -7.13 -3.94
CA GLY A 136 -9.34 -8.12 -2.87
C GLY A 136 -9.97 -9.48 -3.15
N ASP A 137 -10.77 -9.60 -4.21
CA ASP A 137 -11.35 -10.90 -4.60
C ASP A 137 -10.29 -11.83 -5.16
N ARG A 138 -10.47 -13.13 -4.87
CA ARG A 138 -9.72 -14.20 -5.53
C ARG A 138 -10.36 -14.53 -6.87
N VAL A 139 -9.53 -14.70 -7.88
CA VAL A 139 -9.97 -14.98 -9.24
C VAL A 139 -9.25 -16.20 -9.80
N GLU A 140 -9.91 -16.84 -10.75
CA GLU A 140 -9.39 -17.99 -11.48
C GLU A 140 -8.99 -17.59 -12.91
N ALA A 141 -8.17 -18.42 -13.57
CA ALA A 141 -7.84 -18.23 -14.96
C ALA A 141 -9.09 -18.24 -15.85
N GLY A 142 -9.22 -17.28 -16.75
CA GLY A 142 -10.38 -17.08 -17.62
C GLY A 142 -11.53 -16.28 -17.01
N GLN A 143 -11.39 -15.84 -15.75
CA GLN A 143 -12.41 -15.01 -15.12
C GLN A 143 -12.33 -13.56 -15.62
N LYS A 144 -13.48 -13.00 -16.02
CA LYS A 144 -13.60 -11.59 -16.35
C LYS A 144 -13.56 -10.75 -15.07
N LEU A 145 -12.80 -9.66 -15.13
CA LEU A 145 -12.61 -8.73 -14.02
C LEU A 145 -13.41 -7.45 -14.24
N LEU A 146 -13.34 -6.93 -15.47
CA LEU A 146 -13.86 -5.64 -15.86
C LEU A 146 -14.24 -5.71 -17.35
N SER A 147 -15.41 -5.19 -17.72
CA SER A 147 -15.78 -4.96 -19.12
C SER A 147 -15.90 -3.47 -19.38
N VAL A 148 -15.35 -3.00 -20.49
CA VAL A 148 -15.34 -1.57 -20.85
C VAL A 148 -15.90 -1.42 -22.26
N THR A 149 -16.93 -0.58 -22.40
CA THR A 149 -17.53 -0.21 -23.69
C THR A 149 -17.22 1.25 -23.97
N THR A 150 -16.50 1.51 -25.06
CA THR A 150 -16.10 2.85 -25.48
C THR A 150 -15.63 2.85 -26.95
N ARG A 151 -15.12 3.98 -27.44
CA ARG A 151 -14.46 4.00 -28.76
C ARG A 151 -13.27 3.05 -28.78
N THR A 152 -13.21 2.23 -29.83
CA THR A 152 -12.15 1.22 -29.98
C THR A 152 -10.76 1.83 -29.96
N ARG A 153 -10.58 3.03 -30.56
CA ARG A 153 -9.30 3.74 -30.54
C ARG A 153 -8.88 4.09 -29.11
N ASP A 154 -9.80 4.62 -28.32
CA ASP A 154 -9.52 5.06 -26.95
C ASP A 154 -9.14 3.85 -26.07
N LEU A 155 -9.92 2.75 -26.18
CA LEU A 155 -9.65 1.53 -25.42
C LEU A 155 -8.27 0.93 -25.73
N LEU A 156 -7.91 0.81 -27.02
CA LEU A 156 -6.61 0.26 -27.42
C LEU A 156 -5.44 1.17 -27.02
N THR A 157 -5.62 2.49 -27.10
CA THR A 157 -4.61 3.45 -26.65
C THR A 157 -4.35 3.36 -25.13
N GLY A 158 -5.39 3.20 -24.31
CA GLY A 158 -5.27 3.11 -22.85
C GLY A 158 -4.93 1.71 -22.32
N GLU A 159 -5.06 0.67 -23.16
CA GLU A 159 -4.93 -0.74 -22.76
C GLU A 159 -3.65 -1.03 -21.97
N ARG A 160 -2.50 -0.68 -22.54
CA ARG A 160 -1.21 -1.07 -21.96
C ARG A 160 -0.95 -0.40 -20.62
N SER A 161 -1.22 0.89 -20.52
CA SER A 161 -1.07 1.67 -19.29
C SER A 161 -2.00 1.15 -18.19
N ALA A 162 -3.27 0.85 -18.51
CA ALA A 162 -4.24 0.27 -17.58
C ALA A 162 -3.79 -1.12 -17.10
N LEU A 163 -3.39 -2.00 -18.04
CA LEU A 163 -2.89 -3.35 -17.71
C LEU A 163 -1.61 -3.31 -16.88
N ASN A 164 -0.68 -2.41 -17.15
CA ASN A 164 0.57 -2.31 -16.40
C ASN A 164 0.31 -2.08 -14.91
N LEU A 165 -0.58 -1.15 -14.55
CA LEU A 165 -0.94 -0.88 -13.16
C LEU A 165 -1.79 -2.02 -12.56
N LEU A 166 -2.82 -2.51 -13.27
CA LEU A 166 -3.68 -3.58 -12.79
C LEU A 166 -2.91 -4.88 -12.53
N CYS A 167 -2.06 -5.30 -13.47
CA CYS A 167 -1.23 -6.51 -13.33
C CYS A 167 -0.23 -6.37 -12.17
N ARG A 168 0.40 -5.18 -12.01
CA ARG A 168 1.35 -4.90 -10.93
C ARG A 168 0.66 -4.97 -9.57
N LEU A 169 -0.45 -4.28 -9.39
CA LEU A 169 -1.17 -4.21 -8.13
C LEU A 169 -1.78 -5.57 -7.76
N SER A 170 -2.37 -6.27 -8.73
CA SER A 170 -2.90 -7.63 -8.52
C SER A 170 -1.79 -8.63 -8.19
N GLY A 171 -0.59 -8.47 -8.75
CA GLY A 171 0.57 -9.28 -8.38
C GLY A 171 0.98 -9.09 -6.93
N ILE A 172 1.00 -7.84 -6.44
CA ILE A 172 1.27 -7.51 -5.03
C ILE A 172 0.19 -8.10 -4.10
N ALA A 173 -1.09 -7.94 -4.48
CA ALA A 173 -2.20 -8.50 -3.72
C ALA A 173 -2.14 -10.03 -3.66
N THR A 174 -1.81 -10.69 -4.77
CA THR A 174 -1.63 -12.14 -4.87
C THR A 174 -0.48 -12.62 -3.97
N ALA A 175 0.68 -11.98 -4.05
CA ALA A 175 1.82 -12.30 -3.20
C ALA A 175 1.47 -12.11 -1.72
N THR A 176 0.81 -11.00 -1.37
CA THR A 176 0.38 -10.72 0.01
C THR A 176 -0.62 -11.74 0.51
N ARG A 177 -1.57 -12.16 -0.33
CA ARG A 177 -2.56 -13.19 0.00
C ARG A 177 -1.90 -14.51 0.36
N ALA A 178 -0.88 -14.93 -0.37
CA ALA A 178 -0.13 -16.13 -0.05
C ALA A 178 0.51 -16.07 1.36
N TRP A 179 1.03 -14.89 1.75
CA TRP A 179 1.54 -14.68 3.10
C TRP A 179 0.43 -14.68 4.15
N ALA A 180 -0.68 -13.98 3.89
CA ALA A 180 -1.82 -13.93 4.81
C ALA A 180 -2.37 -15.36 5.08
N ASP A 181 -2.51 -16.16 4.02
CA ASP A 181 -2.95 -17.55 4.13
C ASP A 181 -1.95 -18.43 4.93
N ALA A 182 -0.65 -18.24 4.73
CA ALA A 182 0.38 -18.96 5.49
C ALA A 182 0.36 -18.63 7.00
N LEU A 183 -0.14 -17.44 7.36
CA LEU A 183 -0.23 -16.96 8.75
C LEU A 183 -1.59 -17.25 9.39
N GLU A 184 -2.55 -17.82 8.65
CA GLU A 184 -3.90 -18.06 9.16
C GLU A 184 -3.87 -18.92 10.44
N GLY A 185 -4.63 -18.47 11.45
CA GLY A 185 -4.75 -19.14 12.76
C GLY A 185 -3.58 -18.89 13.72
N THR A 186 -2.55 -18.11 13.36
CA THR A 186 -1.41 -17.81 14.26
C THR A 186 -1.59 -16.53 15.08
N GLY A 187 -2.48 -15.64 14.69
CA GLY A 187 -2.64 -14.30 15.27
C GLY A 187 -1.70 -13.25 14.67
N ALA A 188 -0.61 -13.63 14.00
CA ALA A 188 0.29 -12.70 13.34
C ALA A 188 -0.28 -12.23 12.00
N LYS A 189 0.07 -10.98 11.60
CA LYS A 189 -0.30 -10.41 10.30
C LYS A 189 0.95 -10.11 9.47
N VAL A 190 0.87 -10.30 8.15
CA VAL A 190 1.92 -9.85 7.24
C VAL A 190 1.83 -8.35 7.04
N ARG A 191 2.98 -7.68 6.96
CA ARG A 191 3.09 -6.22 6.88
C ARG A 191 4.04 -5.82 5.75
N ASP A 192 3.73 -4.71 5.07
CA ASP A 192 4.61 -4.14 4.06
C ASP A 192 5.77 -3.34 4.67
N THR A 193 6.49 -2.62 3.84
CA THR A 193 7.59 -1.73 4.23
C THR A 193 7.57 -0.47 3.37
N ARG A 194 8.59 0.42 3.54
CA ARG A 194 8.82 1.54 2.62
C ARG A 194 9.68 1.19 1.39
N LYS A 195 9.99 -0.10 1.17
CA LYS A 195 10.70 -0.58 -0.03
C LYS A 195 9.72 -0.71 -1.19
N THR A 196 9.23 0.43 -1.69
CA THR A 196 8.22 0.55 -2.73
C THR A 196 8.80 1.19 -3.97
N THR A 197 8.15 1.02 -5.14
CA THR A 197 8.47 1.74 -6.36
C THR A 197 8.26 3.24 -6.14
N PRO A 198 9.24 4.10 -6.47
CA PRO A 198 9.06 5.55 -6.38
C PRO A 198 7.80 6.02 -7.13
N GLY A 199 7.01 6.88 -6.49
CA GLY A 199 5.74 7.36 -7.03
C GLY A 199 4.54 6.43 -6.79
N LEU A 200 4.72 5.11 -6.68
CA LEU A 200 3.63 4.13 -6.60
C LEU A 200 3.31 3.65 -5.17
N ARG A 201 3.92 4.22 -4.13
CA ARG A 201 3.78 3.70 -2.75
C ARG A 201 2.34 3.58 -2.29
N ALA A 202 1.50 4.58 -2.53
CA ALA A 202 0.10 4.55 -2.13
C ALA A 202 -0.65 3.38 -2.77
N LEU A 203 -0.46 3.18 -4.08
CA LEU A 203 -1.07 2.10 -4.84
C LEU A 203 -0.55 0.72 -4.40
N GLU A 204 0.77 0.57 -4.25
CA GLU A 204 1.36 -0.70 -3.82
C GLU A 204 0.93 -1.11 -2.40
N LYS A 205 0.83 -0.14 -1.48
CA LYS A 205 0.32 -0.39 -0.12
C LYS A 205 -1.19 -0.65 -0.09
N PHE A 206 -1.95 -0.02 -0.97
CA PHE A 206 -3.35 -0.39 -1.20
C PHE A 206 -3.47 -1.85 -1.62
N ALA A 207 -2.67 -2.30 -2.59
CA ALA A 207 -2.65 -3.69 -3.05
C ALA A 207 -2.29 -4.68 -1.93
N VAL A 208 -1.40 -4.30 -1.00
CA VAL A 208 -1.11 -5.11 0.21
C VAL A 208 -2.37 -5.28 1.06
N ARG A 209 -3.18 -4.22 1.26
CA ARG A 209 -4.47 -4.35 1.99
C ARG A 209 -5.44 -5.28 1.27
N CYS A 210 -5.56 -5.17 -0.06
CA CYS A 210 -6.37 -6.07 -0.89
C CYS A 210 -5.93 -7.54 -0.73
N GLY A 211 -4.64 -7.80 -0.59
CA GLY A 211 -4.09 -9.13 -0.29
C GLY A 211 -4.34 -9.63 1.13
N GLY A 212 -4.92 -8.82 2.03
CA GLY A 212 -5.15 -9.18 3.44
C GLY A 212 -3.96 -8.89 4.36
N GLY A 213 -2.94 -8.18 3.88
CA GLY A 213 -1.85 -7.64 4.70
C GLY A 213 -2.22 -6.32 5.37
N VAL A 214 -1.32 -5.81 6.20
CA VAL A 214 -1.45 -4.50 6.87
C VAL A 214 -0.30 -3.59 6.46
N ASN A 215 -0.55 -2.28 6.49
CA ASN A 215 0.47 -1.31 6.13
C ASN A 215 1.40 -0.97 7.30
N HIS A 216 2.67 -0.84 7.02
CA HIS A 216 3.64 -0.11 7.82
C HIS A 216 3.52 1.39 7.51
N ARG A 217 4.24 2.26 8.22
CA ARG A 217 4.24 3.71 7.99
C ARG A 217 4.38 4.07 6.51
N MET A 218 3.67 5.11 6.09
CA MET A 218 3.66 5.59 4.70
C MET A 218 4.89 6.44 4.38
N SER A 219 5.31 7.25 5.35
CA SER A 219 6.35 8.28 5.17
C SER A 219 7.37 8.27 6.31
N LEU A 220 8.23 9.28 6.36
CA LEU A 220 9.14 9.52 7.48
C LEU A 220 8.50 10.40 8.56
N SER A 221 7.37 11.04 8.26
CA SER A 221 6.69 12.01 9.11
C SER A 221 5.50 11.43 9.89
N ASP A 222 4.89 10.33 9.42
CA ASP A 222 3.71 9.73 10.04
C ASP A 222 4.04 8.80 11.24
N ALA A 223 5.24 8.21 11.25
CA ALA A 223 5.74 7.44 12.38
C ALA A 223 7.26 7.39 12.38
N ALA A 224 7.85 7.37 13.56
CA ALA A 224 9.28 7.16 13.71
C ALA A 224 9.61 5.66 13.64
N LEU A 225 10.76 5.33 13.03
CA LEU A 225 11.42 4.03 13.15
C LEU A 225 12.87 4.28 13.50
N VAL A 226 13.21 4.02 14.76
CA VAL A 226 14.58 4.12 15.27
C VAL A 226 15.36 2.90 14.79
N LYS A 227 16.41 3.13 14.01
CA LYS A 227 17.25 2.10 13.40
C LYS A 227 18.66 2.12 13.99
N ASP A 228 19.46 1.09 13.64
CA ASP A 228 20.86 0.92 14.04
C ASP A 228 21.70 2.20 13.93
N ASN A 229 21.65 2.90 12.81
CA ASN A 229 22.37 4.17 12.61
C ASN A 229 21.87 5.30 13.53
N HIS A 230 20.59 5.33 13.87
CA HIS A 230 20.05 6.28 14.83
C HIS A 230 20.53 5.95 16.24
N VAL A 231 20.59 4.67 16.60
CA VAL A 231 21.08 4.19 17.89
C VAL A 231 22.55 4.57 18.08
N VAL A 232 23.38 4.38 17.04
CA VAL A 232 24.79 4.79 17.06
C VAL A 232 24.92 6.31 17.23
N ALA A 233 24.16 7.08 16.47
CA ALA A 233 24.22 8.55 16.52
C ALA A 233 23.74 9.12 17.86
N ALA A 234 22.75 8.49 18.50
CA ALA A 234 22.20 8.94 19.77
C ALA A 234 23.00 8.45 21.01
N GLY A 235 23.91 7.50 20.82
CA GLY A 235 24.70 6.92 21.90
C GLY A 235 24.02 5.74 22.63
N GLY A 236 22.88 5.28 22.18
CA GLY A 236 22.16 4.14 22.73
C GLY A 236 20.73 4.02 22.23
N VAL A 237 20.15 2.83 22.39
CA VAL A 237 18.78 2.56 21.90
C VAL A 237 17.72 3.29 22.73
N ALA A 238 17.87 3.35 24.04
CA ALA A 238 16.98 4.08 24.94
C ALA A 238 17.09 5.60 24.74
N GLU A 239 18.31 6.10 24.53
CA GLU A 239 18.59 7.49 24.22
C GLU A 239 17.95 7.92 22.92
N ALA A 240 18.04 7.08 21.86
CA ALA A 240 17.41 7.34 20.58
C ALA A 240 15.88 7.38 20.69
N PHE A 241 15.27 6.41 21.37
CA PHE A 241 13.83 6.39 21.61
C PHE A 241 13.35 7.64 22.36
N LYS A 242 14.03 7.96 23.46
CA LYS A 242 13.72 9.13 24.29
C LYS A 242 13.83 10.43 23.50
N ALA A 243 14.88 10.58 22.68
CA ALA A 243 15.08 11.78 21.87
C ALA A 243 13.91 12.01 20.88
N VAL A 244 13.37 10.95 20.26
CA VAL A 244 12.19 11.05 19.40
C VAL A 244 10.95 11.40 20.20
N ARG A 245 10.67 10.66 21.29
CA ARG A 245 9.50 10.88 22.15
C ARG A 245 9.44 12.30 22.69
N ASP A 246 10.57 12.82 23.19
CA ASP A 246 10.64 14.14 23.82
C ASP A 246 10.54 15.28 22.78
N ARG A 247 11.00 15.02 21.53
CA ARG A 247 10.98 16.02 20.45
C ARG A 247 9.66 16.05 19.68
N PHE A 248 9.03 14.88 19.51
CA PHE A 248 7.80 14.71 18.72
C PHE A 248 6.74 13.94 19.55
N PRO A 249 6.17 14.57 20.59
CA PRO A 249 5.17 13.93 21.42
C PRO A 249 3.94 13.54 20.60
N GLY A 250 3.46 12.31 20.79
CA GLY A 250 2.29 11.77 20.07
C GLY A 250 2.61 11.07 18.74
N VAL A 251 3.81 11.21 18.19
CA VAL A 251 4.21 10.42 17.01
C VAL A 251 4.47 8.97 17.43
N PRO A 252 3.86 7.97 16.76
CA PRO A 252 4.15 6.56 17.01
C PRO A 252 5.62 6.25 16.79
N ILE A 253 6.22 5.46 17.69
CA ILE A 253 7.67 5.15 17.65
C ILE A 253 7.87 3.66 17.65
N GLU A 254 8.41 3.13 16.57
CA GLU A 254 8.92 1.77 16.48
C GLU A 254 10.43 1.77 16.68
N VAL A 255 10.94 0.79 17.43
CA VAL A 255 12.38 0.66 17.71
C VAL A 255 12.88 -0.66 17.16
N GLU A 256 13.83 -0.59 16.25
CA GLU A 256 14.54 -1.75 15.71
C GLU A 256 15.64 -2.19 16.68
N VAL A 257 15.65 -3.47 17.03
CA VAL A 257 16.66 -4.11 17.88
C VAL A 257 17.23 -5.35 17.19
N ASP A 258 18.53 -5.56 17.32
CA ASP A 258 19.27 -6.70 16.79
C ASP A 258 19.77 -7.65 17.90
N ARG A 259 19.59 -7.28 19.18
CA ARG A 259 19.96 -8.07 20.35
C ARG A 259 18.91 -7.99 21.45
N LEU A 260 18.80 -9.09 22.20
CA LEU A 260 17.85 -9.21 23.33
C LEU A 260 18.12 -8.21 24.47
N ASP A 261 19.38 -7.85 24.71
CA ASP A 261 19.77 -6.92 25.78
C ASP A 261 19.34 -5.46 25.53
N GLN A 262 18.94 -5.13 24.29
CA GLN A 262 18.38 -3.82 23.95
C GLN A 262 16.89 -3.68 24.33
N ILE A 263 16.17 -4.79 24.51
CA ILE A 263 14.73 -4.77 24.81
C ILE A 263 14.39 -4.19 26.19
N PRO A 264 15.01 -4.61 27.31
CA PRO A 264 14.67 -4.09 28.63
C PRO A 264 14.82 -2.55 28.77
N PRO A 265 15.90 -1.91 28.27
CA PRO A 265 16.04 -0.47 28.34
C PRO A 265 14.92 0.31 27.63
N ILE A 266 14.51 -0.11 26.42
CA ILE A 266 13.46 0.60 25.68
C ILE A 266 12.07 0.36 26.28
N LEU A 267 11.80 -0.83 26.82
CA LEU A 267 10.57 -1.07 27.58
C LEU A 267 10.48 -0.23 28.86
N ALA A 268 11.62 0.04 29.53
CA ALA A 268 11.67 0.92 30.69
C ALA A 268 11.34 2.37 30.32
N GLU A 269 11.65 2.81 29.10
CA GLU A 269 11.29 4.11 28.56
C GLU A 269 9.86 4.17 28.00
N GLY A 270 9.13 3.04 27.95
CA GLY A 270 7.75 2.96 27.51
C GLY A 270 7.57 2.66 26.03
N ALA A 271 8.56 2.05 25.36
CA ALA A 271 8.38 1.58 23.99
C ALA A 271 7.29 0.50 23.94
N ASP A 272 6.33 0.67 23.02
CA ASP A 272 5.17 -0.20 22.84
C ASP A 272 5.14 -0.91 21.48
N LEU A 273 6.11 -0.63 20.60
CA LEU A 273 6.32 -1.32 19.33
C LEU A 273 7.81 -1.54 19.08
N ILE A 274 8.21 -2.80 18.93
CA ILE A 274 9.59 -3.23 18.79
C ILE A 274 9.75 -4.13 17.58
N LEU A 275 10.65 -3.76 16.67
CA LEU A 275 11.03 -4.55 15.52
C LEU A 275 12.27 -5.40 15.86
N LEU A 276 12.15 -6.72 15.67
CA LEU A 276 13.21 -7.70 15.87
C LEU A 276 13.91 -7.94 14.53
N ASP A 277 15.07 -7.32 14.34
CA ASP A 277 15.81 -7.41 13.07
C ASP A 277 16.70 -8.64 13.02
N ASN A 278 16.48 -9.48 12.02
CA ASN A 278 17.25 -10.70 11.74
C ASN A 278 17.34 -11.71 12.89
N PHE A 279 16.36 -11.74 13.79
CA PHE A 279 16.29 -12.76 14.83
C PHE A 279 15.94 -14.13 14.22
N THR A 280 16.49 -15.21 14.80
CA THR A 280 16.01 -16.57 14.50
C THR A 280 14.69 -16.84 15.24
N PRO A 281 13.87 -17.82 14.84
CA PRO A 281 12.66 -18.17 15.57
C PRO A 281 12.90 -18.43 17.07
N GLU A 282 14.03 -19.03 17.45
CA GLU A 282 14.40 -19.29 18.84
C GLU A 282 14.65 -17.99 19.60
N ARG A 283 15.39 -17.03 19.00
CA ARG A 283 15.63 -15.70 19.61
C ARG A 283 14.35 -14.89 19.65
N THR A 284 13.48 -15.03 18.64
CA THR A 284 12.17 -14.37 18.61
C THR A 284 11.29 -14.87 19.78
N ARG A 285 11.23 -16.19 20.06
CA ARG A 285 10.53 -16.72 21.24
C ARG A 285 11.09 -16.16 22.56
N GLN A 286 12.41 -16.00 22.64
CA GLN A 286 13.03 -15.38 23.82
C GLN A 286 12.62 -13.90 23.96
N ALA A 287 12.55 -13.15 22.87
CA ALA A 287 12.08 -11.76 22.86
C ALA A 287 10.60 -11.69 23.27
N VAL A 288 9.73 -12.54 22.73
CA VAL A 288 8.31 -12.62 23.10
C VAL A 288 8.16 -12.89 24.62
N ALA A 289 8.91 -13.86 25.15
CA ALA A 289 8.89 -14.17 26.58
C ALA A 289 9.42 -13.00 27.44
N LEU A 290 10.45 -12.29 26.96
CA LEU A 290 11.04 -11.14 27.65
C LEU A 290 10.09 -9.94 27.66
N VAL A 291 9.41 -9.67 26.53
CA VAL A 291 8.43 -8.57 26.38
C VAL A 291 7.16 -8.88 27.18
N ALA A 292 6.71 -10.11 27.20
CA ALA A 292 5.56 -10.58 27.99
C ALA A 292 4.30 -9.72 27.80
N GLY A 293 3.96 -9.37 26.56
CA GLY A 293 2.78 -8.59 26.19
C GLY A 293 2.84 -7.10 26.53
N ARG A 294 4.01 -6.55 26.89
CA ARG A 294 4.18 -5.12 27.20
C ARG A 294 4.36 -4.25 25.95
N ALA A 295 4.70 -4.84 24.84
CA ALA A 295 4.84 -4.18 23.54
C ALA A 295 4.40 -5.12 22.42
N ILE A 296 4.00 -4.55 21.30
CA ILE A 296 3.76 -5.23 20.03
C ILE A 296 5.12 -5.59 19.42
N LEU A 297 5.22 -6.79 18.85
CA LEU A 297 6.45 -7.28 18.26
C LEU A 297 6.33 -7.52 16.77
N GLU A 298 7.24 -6.93 16.03
CA GLU A 298 7.40 -7.14 14.60
C GLU A 298 8.67 -7.94 14.32
N SER A 299 8.59 -8.99 13.51
CA SER A 299 9.75 -9.72 13.01
C SER A 299 10.12 -9.26 11.61
N SER A 300 11.40 -8.96 11.39
CA SER A 300 11.93 -8.48 10.11
C SER A 300 13.23 -9.21 9.73
N GLY A 301 13.50 -9.26 8.42
CA GLY A 301 14.73 -9.82 7.86
C GLY A 301 14.67 -11.33 7.62
N ARG A 302 15.14 -11.74 6.43
CA ARG A 302 15.26 -13.14 5.97
C ARG A 302 13.96 -13.95 6.00
N LEU A 303 12.81 -13.30 5.98
CA LEU A 303 11.51 -13.96 5.95
C LEU A 303 11.22 -14.47 4.54
N THR A 304 10.74 -15.71 4.46
CA THR A 304 10.25 -16.40 3.26
C THR A 304 8.93 -17.08 3.57
N LEU A 305 8.12 -17.40 2.57
CA LEU A 305 6.88 -18.16 2.78
C LEU A 305 7.13 -19.49 3.52
N ASP A 306 8.24 -20.16 3.23
CA ASP A 306 8.59 -21.46 3.85
C ASP A 306 8.84 -21.34 5.36
N ASN A 307 9.36 -20.19 5.83
CA ASN A 307 9.65 -19.99 7.26
C ASN A 307 8.63 -19.09 7.97
N ALA A 308 7.69 -18.50 7.25
CA ALA A 308 6.72 -17.54 7.76
C ALA A 308 5.96 -18.06 8.99
N ARG A 309 5.39 -19.25 8.86
CA ARG A 309 4.61 -19.87 9.94
C ARG A 309 5.45 -20.11 11.19
N GLY A 310 6.71 -20.53 11.03
CA GLY A 310 7.64 -20.75 12.15
C GLY A 310 7.94 -19.48 12.95
N TYR A 311 7.97 -18.30 12.30
CA TYR A 311 8.07 -17.01 12.96
C TYR A 311 6.75 -16.59 13.60
N ALA A 312 5.63 -16.73 12.90
CA ALA A 312 4.32 -16.38 13.43
C ALA A 312 3.96 -17.16 14.71
N GLU A 313 4.27 -18.46 14.75
CA GLU A 313 4.05 -19.34 15.92
C GLU A 313 4.98 -19.02 17.12
N THR A 314 5.91 -18.08 16.97
CA THR A 314 6.69 -17.56 18.13
C THR A 314 5.88 -16.64 19.02
N GLY A 315 4.76 -16.09 18.53
CA GLY A 315 3.90 -15.16 19.23
C GLY A 315 4.20 -13.69 18.91
N VAL A 316 4.88 -13.38 17.78
CA VAL A 316 4.98 -12.01 17.25
C VAL A 316 3.65 -11.59 16.65
N ASP A 317 3.42 -10.27 16.60
CA ASP A 317 2.20 -9.68 16.06
C ASP A 317 2.30 -9.42 14.55
N TYR A 318 3.49 -9.07 14.07
CA TYR A 318 3.73 -8.74 12.67
C TYR A 318 4.95 -9.44 12.09
N LEU A 319 4.85 -9.75 10.78
CA LEU A 319 5.97 -10.13 9.93
C LEU A 319 6.10 -9.08 8.82
N SER A 320 7.17 -8.28 8.82
CA SER A 320 7.38 -7.27 7.78
C SER A 320 8.20 -7.81 6.61
N VAL A 321 7.61 -7.72 5.43
CA VAL A 321 8.12 -8.35 4.22
C VAL A 321 8.24 -7.33 3.09
N GLY A 322 9.46 -6.87 2.82
CA GLY A 322 9.72 -5.92 1.74
C GLY A 322 9.45 -6.49 0.35
N ALA A 323 9.61 -7.80 0.18
CA ALA A 323 9.41 -8.47 -1.11
C ALA A 323 7.98 -8.36 -1.64
N LEU A 324 6.98 -8.11 -0.80
CA LEU A 324 5.60 -7.86 -1.22
C LEU A 324 5.50 -6.74 -2.27
N THR A 325 6.28 -5.69 -2.09
CA THR A 325 6.20 -4.49 -2.94
C THR A 325 7.35 -4.39 -3.92
N HIS A 326 8.57 -4.84 -3.58
CA HIS A 326 9.70 -4.68 -4.50
C HIS A 326 10.00 -5.90 -5.38
N SER A 327 9.42 -7.08 -5.11
CA SER A 327 9.75 -8.33 -5.84
C SER A 327 8.54 -9.21 -6.15
N ALA A 328 7.30 -8.75 -5.93
CA ALA A 328 6.12 -9.49 -6.34
C ALA A 328 6.10 -9.63 -7.87
N PRO A 329 5.91 -10.85 -8.41
CA PRO A 329 5.60 -11.01 -9.84
C PRO A 329 4.26 -10.35 -10.15
N VAL A 330 4.09 -9.89 -11.37
CA VAL A 330 2.80 -9.39 -11.85
C VAL A 330 1.78 -10.52 -11.97
N LEU A 331 0.50 -10.24 -11.79
CA LEU A 331 -0.57 -11.15 -12.18
C LEU A 331 -0.82 -10.97 -13.68
N ASP A 332 -0.86 -12.07 -14.43
CA ASP A 332 -1.13 -12.01 -15.86
C ASP A 332 -2.63 -11.75 -16.10
N ILE A 333 -2.93 -10.58 -16.66
CA ILE A 333 -4.25 -10.11 -17.05
C ILE A 333 -4.15 -9.56 -18.48
N GLY A 334 -5.10 -9.87 -19.35
CA GLY A 334 -5.15 -9.37 -20.71
C GLY A 334 -6.49 -8.75 -21.04
N LEU A 335 -6.50 -7.94 -22.10
CA LEU A 335 -7.70 -7.38 -22.72
C LEU A 335 -8.10 -8.24 -23.93
N ASP A 336 -9.38 -8.63 -24.00
CA ASP A 336 -9.98 -9.31 -25.13
C ASP A 336 -11.12 -8.45 -25.69
N LEU A 337 -11.03 -8.05 -26.95
CA LEU A 337 -12.14 -7.39 -27.61
C LEU A 337 -13.23 -8.43 -27.92
N ARG A 338 -14.49 -8.07 -27.68
CA ARG A 338 -15.63 -8.91 -28.10
C ARG A 338 -15.78 -8.80 -29.60
N GLU A 339 -15.86 -9.96 -30.28
CA GLU A 339 -16.27 -9.99 -31.69
C GLU A 339 -17.72 -9.50 -31.76
N GLU A 340 -17.98 -8.46 -32.56
CA GLU A 340 -19.35 -8.13 -32.94
C GLU A 340 -19.86 -9.24 -33.88
N GLY A 341 -20.87 -10.02 -33.44
CA GLY A 341 -21.48 -11.11 -34.18
C GLY A 341 -22.39 -10.62 -35.34
#